data_1137e39af34bb15a57699836eb6db47e
#
_entry.id   1137e39af34bb15a57699836eb6db47e
#
_cell.length_a   1.000
_cell.length_b   1.000
_cell.length_c   1.000
_cell.angle_alpha   90.00
_cell.angle_beta   90.00
_cell.angle_gamma   90.00
#
_symmetry.space_group_name_H-M   'P 1'
#
loop_
_entity.id
_entity.type
_entity.pdbx_description
1 polymer ?
#
loop_
_entity_poly.entity_id
_entity_poly.type
_entity_poly.pdbx_seq_one_letter_code
_entity_poly.pdbx_strand_id
1 'polypeptide(L)'
;MNKILYALVILLALTSCTKSYYIHGTSNISSLDGRQLYLKGGSGDSLITLDSCEVVHGNFSFKGTLDSVQVAQIYMDDMNLQFPIVLEEGDIQLKLDNTLLRVSGTPLNEKLNTFWTKFT
;
A
#
# COMPACT_ATOMS: atom_id res chain seq x y z
N MET A 1 -30.56 -0.75 -31.50
CA MET A 1 -29.33 0.06 -31.38
C MET A 1 -29.22 0.81 -30.08
N ASN A 2 -30.29 1.44 -29.61
CA ASN A 2 -30.22 2.20 -28.35
C ASN A 2 -29.90 1.36 -27.12
N LYS A 3 -30.27 0.07 -27.16
CA LYS A 3 -30.00 -0.83 -26.01
C LYS A 3 -28.53 -1.09 -25.79
N ILE A 4 -27.75 -1.13 -26.87
CA ILE A 4 -26.28 -1.35 -26.76
C ILE A 4 -25.60 -0.13 -26.15
N LEU A 5 -26.10 1.07 -26.50
CA LEU A 5 -25.55 2.32 -25.97
C LEU A 5 -25.77 2.44 -24.46
N TYR A 6 -26.96 2.05 -23.99
CA TYR A 6 -27.25 2.08 -22.55
C TYR A 6 -26.42 1.08 -21.77
N ALA A 7 -26.20 -0.10 -22.31
CA ALA A 7 -25.36 -1.10 -21.66
C ALA A 7 -23.91 -0.62 -21.52
N LEU A 8 -23.42 0.08 -22.54
CA LEU A 8 -22.06 0.63 -22.50
C LEU A 8 -21.90 1.72 -21.45
N VAL A 9 -22.88 2.61 -21.33
CA VAL A 9 -22.87 3.69 -20.36
C VAL A 9 -22.93 3.13 -18.93
N ILE A 10 -23.75 2.13 -18.69
CA ILE A 10 -23.85 1.48 -17.37
C ILE A 10 -22.53 0.80 -17.01
N LEU A 11 -21.88 0.16 -17.96
CA LEU A 11 -20.59 -0.49 -17.73
C LEU A 11 -19.53 0.51 -17.35
N LEU A 12 -19.47 1.65 -18.01
CA LEU A 12 -18.53 2.72 -17.70
C LEU A 12 -18.77 3.31 -16.31
N ALA A 13 -20.02 3.46 -15.92
CA ALA A 13 -20.38 3.95 -14.60
C ALA A 13 -19.93 3.00 -13.50
N LEU A 14 -20.03 1.69 -13.72
CA LEU A 14 -19.60 0.68 -12.75
C LEU A 14 -18.08 0.63 -12.60
N THR A 15 -17.33 0.84 -13.68
CA THR A 15 -15.87 0.79 -13.62
C THR A 15 -15.25 2.02 -12.99
N SER A 16 -15.98 3.15 -12.90
CA SER A 16 -15.46 4.38 -12.33
C SER A 16 -15.44 4.40 -10.79
N CYS A 17 -16.01 3.38 -10.13
CA CYS A 17 -16.14 3.37 -8.67
C CYS A 17 -15.00 2.65 -7.95
N THR A 18 -14.13 1.96 -8.67
CA THR A 18 -13.05 1.18 -8.07
C THR A 18 -11.73 1.89 -8.22
N LYS A 19 -11.02 2.09 -7.10
CA LYS A 19 -9.69 2.67 -7.08
C LYS A 19 -8.67 1.58 -6.79
N SER A 20 -7.52 1.68 -7.42
CA SER A 20 -6.44 0.71 -7.25
C SER A 20 -5.21 1.37 -6.66
N TYR A 21 -4.53 0.66 -5.77
CA TYR A 21 -3.23 1.05 -5.28
C TYR A 21 -2.19 0.01 -5.66
N TYR A 22 -0.96 0.45 -5.82
CA TYR A 22 0.17 -0.41 -6.06
C TYR A 22 1.33 0.09 -5.22
N ILE A 23 1.89 -0.77 -4.38
CA ILE A 23 3.00 -0.43 -3.49
C ILE A 23 4.25 -1.11 -4.01
N HIS A 24 5.27 -0.30 -4.33
CA HIS A 24 6.58 -0.78 -4.73
C HIS A 24 7.57 -0.51 -3.60
N GLY A 25 8.13 -1.55 -3.03
CA GLY A 25 9.06 -1.41 -1.93
C GLY A 25 10.46 -1.85 -2.28
N THR A 26 11.45 -1.16 -1.74
CA THR A 26 12.85 -1.55 -1.82
C THR A 26 13.49 -1.43 -0.44
N SER A 27 14.49 -2.27 -0.20
CA SER A 27 15.24 -2.23 1.05
C SER A 27 16.70 -2.60 0.80
N ASN A 28 17.60 -1.94 1.52
CA ASN A 28 19.02 -2.30 1.51
C ASN A 28 19.40 -3.21 2.68
N ILE A 29 18.42 -3.65 3.46
CA ILE A 29 18.65 -4.52 4.61
C ILE A 29 18.69 -5.97 4.13
N SER A 30 19.87 -6.57 4.12
CA SER A 30 20.04 -7.93 3.59
C SER A 30 19.31 -8.98 4.40
N SER A 31 19.12 -8.76 5.70
CA SER A 31 18.43 -9.72 6.57
C SER A 31 16.92 -9.80 6.29
N LEU A 32 16.37 -8.90 5.50
CA LEU A 32 14.97 -8.95 5.12
C LEU A 32 14.70 -9.90 3.95
N ASP A 33 15.71 -10.25 3.18
CA ASP A 33 15.51 -11.16 2.05
C ASP A 33 14.97 -12.50 2.53
N GLY A 34 13.92 -12.97 1.84
CA GLY A 34 13.24 -14.20 2.20
C GLY A 34 12.18 -14.06 3.28
N ARG A 35 12.05 -12.90 3.87
CA ARG A 35 11.04 -12.68 4.90
C ARG A 35 9.70 -12.32 4.31
N GLN A 36 8.65 -12.72 5.04
CA GLN A 36 7.27 -12.45 4.62
C GLN A 36 6.79 -11.14 5.22
N LEU A 37 6.20 -10.30 4.38
CA LEU A 37 5.58 -9.05 4.79
C LEU A 37 4.08 -9.12 4.61
N TYR A 38 3.35 -8.47 5.50
CA TYR A 38 1.88 -8.45 5.47
C TYR A 38 1.40 -7.01 5.47
N LEU A 39 0.46 -6.72 4.57
CA LEU A 39 -0.23 -5.44 4.54
C LEU A 39 -1.57 -5.63 5.23
N LYS A 40 -1.78 -4.92 6.33
CA LYS A 40 -2.99 -5.04 7.14
C LYS A 40 -3.73 -3.72 7.19
N GLY A 41 -5.04 -3.78 7.03
CA GLY A 41 -5.90 -2.62 7.12
C GLY A 41 -7.10 -2.89 7.99
N GLY A 42 -7.87 -1.83 8.27
CA GLY A 42 -9.04 -1.90 9.13
C GLY A 42 -8.92 -0.92 10.28
N SER A 43 -9.86 -0.98 11.21
CA SER A 43 -9.89 -0.07 12.35
C SER A 43 -9.89 -0.85 13.66
N GLY A 44 -9.09 -0.36 14.61
CA GLY A 44 -9.05 -0.90 15.97
C GLY A 44 -8.60 -2.35 16.00
N ASP A 45 -9.38 -3.19 16.68
CA ASP A 45 -9.08 -4.60 16.86
C ASP A 45 -9.39 -5.46 15.64
N SER A 46 -9.89 -4.85 14.58
CA SER A 46 -10.37 -5.55 13.39
C SER A 46 -9.40 -5.47 12.21
N LEU A 47 -8.09 -5.47 12.48
CA LEU A 47 -7.09 -5.49 11.41
C LEU A 47 -7.16 -6.79 10.63
N ILE A 48 -7.25 -6.68 9.31
CA ILE A 48 -7.28 -7.83 8.41
C ILE A 48 -6.12 -7.75 7.45
N THR A 49 -5.63 -8.90 7.03
CA THR A 49 -4.57 -8.98 6.02
C THR A 49 -5.17 -8.69 4.64
N LEU A 50 -4.71 -7.61 4.03
CA LEU A 50 -5.15 -7.22 2.69
C LEU A 50 -4.30 -7.89 1.62
N ASP A 51 -3.01 -8.06 1.87
CA ASP A 51 -2.09 -8.66 0.93
C ASP A 51 -0.84 -9.10 1.68
N SER A 52 -0.06 -9.98 1.05
CA SER A 52 1.22 -10.43 1.60
C SER A 52 2.20 -10.65 0.47
N CYS A 53 3.49 -10.56 0.79
CA CYS A 53 4.54 -10.82 -0.19
C CYS A 53 5.83 -11.22 0.51
N GLU A 54 6.76 -11.78 -0.27
CA GLU A 54 8.09 -12.12 0.20
C GLU A 54 9.08 -11.09 -0.32
N VAL A 55 10.06 -10.72 0.50
CA VAL A 55 11.14 -9.84 0.06
C VAL A 55 12.14 -10.67 -0.75
N VAL A 56 12.36 -10.27 -2.00
CA VAL A 56 13.27 -10.95 -2.91
C VAL A 56 14.28 -9.95 -3.44
N HIS A 57 15.55 -10.14 -3.10
CA HIS A 57 16.65 -9.26 -3.51
C HIS A 57 16.37 -7.79 -3.17
N GLY A 58 15.81 -7.57 -1.99
CA GLY A 58 15.49 -6.23 -1.52
C GLY A 58 14.24 -5.61 -2.12
N ASN A 59 13.47 -6.36 -2.90
CA ASN A 59 12.25 -5.85 -3.52
C ASN A 59 11.02 -6.54 -2.95
N PHE A 60 9.96 -5.75 -2.74
CA PHE A 60 8.67 -6.29 -2.33
C PHE A 60 7.55 -5.42 -2.91
N SER A 61 6.37 -5.99 -3.05
CA SER A 61 5.24 -5.25 -3.61
C SER A 61 3.92 -5.75 -3.06
N PHE A 62 2.98 -4.82 -2.98
CA PHE A 62 1.59 -5.10 -2.63
C PHE A 62 0.69 -4.43 -3.65
N LYS A 63 -0.47 -5.00 -3.88
CA LYS A 63 -1.46 -4.40 -4.77
C LYS A 63 -2.86 -4.74 -4.27
N GLY A 64 -3.81 -3.90 -4.63
CA GLY A 64 -5.20 -4.15 -4.28
C GLY A 64 -6.10 -3.02 -4.72
N THR A 65 -7.36 -3.13 -4.31
CA THR A 65 -8.38 -2.13 -4.60
C THR A 65 -8.90 -1.55 -3.28
N LEU A 66 -9.41 -0.32 -3.35
CA LEU A 66 -9.99 0.32 -2.18
C LEU A 66 -11.20 1.16 -2.57
N ASP A 67 -12.13 1.26 -1.63
CA ASP A 67 -13.32 2.09 -1.80
C ASP A 67 -13.07 3.52 -1.36
N SER A 68 -12.21 3.69 -0.36
CA SER A 68 -11.87 5.00 0.17
C SER A 68 -10.44 4.97 0.71
N VAL A 69 -9.85 6.16 0.85
CA VAL A 69 -8.54 6.30 1.45
C VAL A 69 -8.56 5.77 2.88
N GLN A 70 -7.55 4.98 3.24
CA GLN A 70 -7.44 4.42 4.59
C GLN A 70 -5.98 4.30 5.00
N VAL A 71 -5.76 4.28 6.31
CA VAL A 71 -4.44 4.00 6.87
C VAL A 71 -4.29 2.49 7.03
N ALA A 72 -3.17 1.97 6.60
CA ALA A 72 -2.84 0.56 6.76
C ALA A 72 -1.48 0.44 7.41
N GLN A 73 -1.08 -0.79 7.73
CA GLN A 73 0.20 -1.05 8.35
C GLN A 73 0.88 -2.23 7.67
N ILE A 74 2.18 -2.13 7.54
CA ILE A 74 3.01 -3.21 7.02
C ILE A 74 3.67 -3.90 8.21
N TYR A 75 3.46 -5.20 8.31
CA TYR A 75 3.98 -6.02 9.39
C TYR A 75 5.07 -6.95 8.88
N MET A 76 6.09 -7.12 9.70
CA MET A 76 7.07 -8.19 9.53
C MET A 76 6.83 -9.27 10.58
N ASP A 77 6.82 -10.51 10.13
CA ASP A 77 6.41 -11.66 10.93
C ASP A 77 7.30 -11.89 12.17
N ASP A 78 8.62 -11.76 12.00
CA ASP A 78 9.57 -12.17 13.03
C ASP A 78 10.11 -11.04 13.90
N MET A 79 9.81 -9.79 13.58
CA MET A 79 10.50 -8.66 14.19
C MET A 79 9.61 -7.72 14.97
N ASN A 80 8.33 -8.00 15.05
CA ASN A 80 7.37 -7.13 15.73
C ASN A 80 7.41 -5.68 15.20
N LEU A 81 7.82 -5.51 13.96
CA LEU A 81 7.90 -4.20 13.32
C LEU A 81 6.63 -3.93 12.54
N GLN A 82 6.14 -2.71 12.68
CA GLN A 82 4.98 -2.28 11.92
C GLN A 82 5.19 -0.85 11.46
N PHE A 83 4.85 -0.59 10.21
CA PHE A 83 5.01 0.71 9.59
C PHE A 83 3.67 1.20 9.05
N PRO A 84 3.24 2.42 9.42
CA PRO A 84 2.01 2.97 8.87
C PRO A 84 2.21 3.46 7.45
N ILE A 85 1.17 3.32 6.65
CA ILE A 85 1.15 3.78 5.26
C ILE A 85 -0.27 4.21 4.93
N VAL A 86 -0.42 5.17 4.05
CA VAL A 86 -1.74 5.59 3.58
C VAL A 86 -2.04 4.88 2.27
N LEU A 87 -3.13 4.12 2.24
CA LEU A 87 -3.61 3.49 1.02
C LEU A 87 -4.49 4.49 0.28
N GLU A 88 -3.99 4.97 -0.84
CA GLU A 88 -4.70 5.87 -1.74
C GLU A 88 -4.40 5.45 -3.17
N GLU A 89 -5.23 5.90 -4.08
CA GLU A 89 -5.10 5.51 -5.49
C GLU A 89 -3.74 5.93 -6.06
N GLY A 90 -3.11 5.04 -6.81
CA GLY A 90 -1.88 5.32 -7.51
C GLY A 90 -0.73 4.41 -7.12
N ASP A 91 0.46 4.80 -7.51
CA ASP A 91 1.70 4.08 -7.24
C ASP A 91 2.39 4.66 -6.02
N ILE A 92 2.51 3.86 -4.98
CA ILE A 92 3.13 4.25 -3.71
C ILE A 92 4.53 3.65 -3.69
N GLN A 93 5.52 4.48 -3.42
CA GLN A 93 6.92 4.06 -3.34
C GLN A 93 7.35 3.97 -1.89
N LEU A 94 7.91 2.83 -1.52
CA LEU A 94 8.47 2.64 -0.17
C LEU A 94 9.96 2.38 -0.28
N LYS A 95 10.70 2.97 0.64
CA LYS A 95 12.12 2.69 0.77
C LYS A 95 12.42 2.43 2.24
N LEU A 96 12.89 1.24 2.54
CA LEU A 96 13.19 0.82 3.90
C LEU A 96 14.68 0.62 4.06
N ASP A 97 15.34 1.57 4.71
CA ASP A 97 16.77 1.55 4.96
C ASP A 97 17.02 1.48 6.47
N ASN A 98 17.79 0.49 6.92
CA ASN A 98 18.19 0.29 8.31
C ASN A 98 17.10 0.58 9.35
N THR A 99 16.84 1.85 9.64
CA THR A 99 15.84 2.26 10.62
C THR A 99 14.85 3.29 10.07
N LEU A 100 14.99 3.65 8.80
CA LEU A 100 14.17 4.70 8.20
C LEU A 100 13.25 4.14 7.14
N LEU A 101 11.98 4.46 7.26
CA LEU A 101 10.99 4.19 6.22
C LEU A 101 10.65 5.51 5.53
N ARG A 102 10.74 5.51 4.20
CA ARG A 102 10.34 6.64 3.37
C ARG A 102 9.21 6.23 2.46
N VAL A 103 8.18 7.06 2.42
CA VAL A 103 7.03 6.84 1.55
C VAL A 103 6.89 8.01 0.60
N SER A 104 6.54 7.73 -0.65
CA SER A 104 6.38 8.77 -1.66
C SER A 104 5.48 8.27 -2.78
N GLY A 105 5.26 9.13 -3.77
CA GLY A 105 4.51 8.78 -4.98
C GLY A 105 3.05 9.19 -4.97
N THR A 106 2.45 9.39 -3.80
CA THR A 106 1.07 9.83 -3.67
C THR A 106 0.96 10.96 -2.66
N PRO A 107 -0.05 11.84 -2.77
CA PRO A 107 -0.09 13.06 -1.96
C PRO A 107 -0.10 12.84 -0.45
N LEU A 108 -0.90 11.92 0.05
CA LEU A 108 -0.99 11.71 1.49
C LEU A 108 0.23 11.00 2.05
N ASN A 109 0.84 10.11 1.28
CA ASN A 109 2.08 9.47 1.68
C ASN A 109 3.25 10.45 1.68
N GLU A 110 3.25 11.42 0.77
CA GLU A 110 4.23 12.51 0.81
C GLU A 110 4.10 13.34 2.08
N LYS A 111 2.88 13.62 2.51
CA LYS A 111 2.63 14.32 3.77
C LYS A 111 3.06 13.50 4.98
N LEU A 112 2.80 12.22 4.96
CA LEU A 112 3.22 11.31 6.02
C LEU A 112 4.75 11.29 6.14
N ASN A 113 5.44 11.24 5.01
CA ASN A 113 6.89 11.25 4.97
C ASN A 113 7.46 12.57 5.57
N THR A 114 6.86 13.69 5.23
CA THR A 114 7.24 14.99 5.77
C THR A 114 7.03 15.05 7.27
N PHE A 115 5.92 14.50 7.75
CA PHE A 115 5.63 14.42 9.19
C PHE A 115 6.71 13.63 9.93
N TRP A 116 7.05 12.45 9.44
CA TRP A 116 8.08 11.62 10.05
C TRP A 116 9.45 12.29 10.06
N THR A 117 9.78 13.00 8.98
CA THR A 117 11.06 13.68 8.87
C THR A 117 11.23 14.78 9.91
N LYS A 118 10.14 15.42 10.32
CA LYS A 118 10.17 16.47 11.33
C LYS A 118 10.50 15.94 12.74
N PHE A 119 10.25 14.67 13.00
CA PHE A 119 10.46 14.07 14.31
C PHE A 119 11.73 13.25 14.40
N THR A 120 12.45 13.17 13.34
CA THR A 120 13.76 12.52 13.30
C THR A 120 14.85 13.53 12.98
#